data_827b56cb95b485e4a7204a1607f145c3
#
_entry.id   827b56cb95b485e4a7204a1607f145c3
#
_cell.length_a   1.000
_cell.length_b   1.000
_cell.length_c   1.000
_cell.angle_alpha   90.00
_cell.angle_beta   90.00
_cell.angle_gamma   90.00
#
_symmetry.space_group_name_H-M   'P 1'
#
loop_
_entity.id
_entity.type
_entity.pdbx_description
1 polymer ?
#
loop_
_entity_poly.entity_id
_entity_poly.type
_entity_poly.pdbx_seq_one_letter_code
_entity_poly.pdbx_strand_id
1 'polypeptide(L)'
;SGFDTHASQVNPGDHTIGTHANLLRAVSDNIRAFQHDLQLMGLQDRVMGMTFSEFGRRITSNASYGTDHGSAQPMFLFGTQVLPGMLGTNPVIPTNTTSATNLAMQYDFRSVYASVLRDWFCLEQNDIDNVLLETYQPLNVISTAGCISTDIRAANQQAGVELLNAYPNPFVERTTLEYTTL
;
A
#
# COMPACT_ATOMS: atom_id res chain seq x y z
N SER A 1 5.36 -9.41 -9.70
CA SER A 1 6.06 -8.94 -10.91
C SER A 1 5.17 -9.13 -12.12
N GLY A 2 5.53 -8.53 -13.27
CA GLY A 2 4.81 -8.72 -14.53
C GLY A 2 3.90 -7.55 -14.92
N PHE A 3 3.70 -6.54 -14.08
CA PHE A 3 2.90 -5.36 -14.43
C PHE A 3 3.63 -4.38 -15.37
N ASP A 4 4.88 -4.63 -15.69
CA ASP A 4 5.64 -3.85 -16.67
C ASP A 4 5.31 -4.30 -18.10
N THR A 5 4.06 -4.06 -18.51
CA THR A 5 3.48 -4.56 -19.75
C THR A 5 3.70 -3.61 -20.91
N HIS A 6 4.93 -3.58 -21.43
CA HIS A 6 5.28 -2.81 -22.63
C HIS A 6 4.71 -3.39 -23.93
N ALA A 7 4.28 -4.66 -23.90
CA ALA A 7 3.68 -5.34 -25.05
C ALA A 7 2.55 -6.26 -24.61
N SER A 8 1.61 -6.52 -25.50
CA SER A 8 0.50 -7.48 -25.30
C SER A 8 -0.27 -7.26 -24.00
N GLN A 9 -0.37 -6.02 -23.56
CA GLN A 9 -1.10 -5.63 -22.34
C GLN A 9 -2.58 -5.96 -22.48
N VAL A 10 -3.12 -5.73 -23.67
CA VAL A 10 -4.50 -6.01 -24.04
C VAL A 10 -4.58 -6.86 -25.30
N ASN A 11 -5.72 -7.51 -25.52
CA ASN A 11 -6.00 -8.17 -26.77
C ASN A 11 -6.49 -7.12 -27.79
N PRO A 12 -5.97 -7.07 -29.01
CA PRO A 12 -6.40 -6.10 -30.03
C PRO A 12 -7.90 -6.10 -30.36
N GLY A 13 -8.54 -7.24 -30.22
CA GLY A 13 -9.99 -7.39 -30.49
C GLY A 13 -10.90 -7.14 -29.29
N ASP A 14 -10.34 -7.20 -28.08
CA ASP A 14 -11.08 -7.01 -26.82
C ASP A 14 -10.14 -6.51 -25.72
N HIS A 15 -10.25 -5.24 -25.39
CA HIS A 15 -9.39 -4.58 -24.40
C HIS A 15 -9.70 -4.98 -22.94
N THR A 16 -10.76 -5.75 -22.71
CA THR A 16 -11.11 -6.26 -21.38
C THR A 16 -10.38 -7.55 -21.02
N ILE A 17 -9.70 -8.16 -21.99
CA ILE A 17 -8.90 -9.37 -21.82
C ILE A 17 -7.46 -9.12 -22.24
N GLY A 18 -6.56 -9.95 -21.76
CA GLY A 18 -5.12 -9.87 -22.06
C GLY A 18 -4.26 -9.98 -20.82
N THR A 19 -2.98 -9.71 -20.95
CA THR A 19 -2.00 -9.85 -19.86
C THR A 19 -2.39 -9.01 -18.64
N HIS A 20 -2.79 -7.75 -18.85
CA HIS A 20 -3.13 -6.84 -17.76
C HIS A 20 -4.35 -7.32 -16.96
N ALA A 21 -5.41 -7.74 -17.67
CA ALA A 21 -6.60 -8.29 -17.02
C ALA A 21 -6.29 -9.53 -16.18
N ASN A 22 -5.42 -10.42 -16.68
CA ASN A 22 -4.99 -11.60 -15.94
C ASN A 22 -4.16 -11.25 -14.70
N LEU A 23 -3.26 -10.27 -14.81
CA LEU A 23 -2.47 -9.79 -13.66
C LEU A 23 -3.36 -9.17 -12.59
N LEU A 24 -4.33 -8.31 -12.96
CA LEU A 24 -5.28 -7.73 -12.02
C LEU A 24 -6.14 -8.80 -11.35
N ARG A 25 -6.61 -9.78 -12.11
CA ARG A 25 -7.35 -10.93 -11.55
C ARG A 25 -6.50 -11.69 -10.52
N ALA A 26 -5.25 -12.00 -10.87
CA ALA A 26 -4.35 -12.71 -9.96
C ALA A 26 -4.13 -11.91 -8.66
N VAL A 27 -3.89 -10.59 -8.74
CA VAL A 27 -3.77 -9.74 -7.54
C VAL A 27 -5.06 -9.75 -6.71
N SER A 28 -6.20 -9.55 -7.37
CA SER A 28 -7.50 -9.54 -6.69
C SER A 28 -7.82 -10.86 -5.99
N ASP A 29 -7.58 -11.99 -6.65
CA ASP A 29 -7.84 -13.31 -6.09
C ASP A 29 -6.90 -13.61 -4.91
N ASN A 30 -5.63 -13.21 -5.00
CA ASN A 30 -4.67 -13.38 -3.90
C ASN A 30 -5.00 -12.47 -2.70
N ILE A 31 -5.36 -11.21 -2.92
CA ILE A 31 -5.81 -10.32 -1.84
C ILE A 31 -7.05 -10.89 -1.16
N ARG A 32 -8.01 -11.37 -1.93
CA ARG A 32 -9.23 -12.00 -1.40
C ARG A 32 -8.91 -13.24 -0.55
N ALA A 33 -8.05 -14.13 -1.03
CA ALA A 33 -7.63 -15.31 -0.30
C ALA A 33 -6.90 -14.95 1.00
N PHE A 34 -5.99 -13.98 0.94
CA PHE A 34 -5.26 -13.48 2.10
C PHE A 34 -6.18 -12.86 3.15
N GLN A 35 -7.12 -12.00 2.74
CA GLN A 35 -8.09 -11.39 3.66
C GLN A 35 -9.01 -12.45 4.31
N HIS A 36 -9.43 -13.45 3.54
CA HIS A 36 -10.22 -14.57 4.07
C HIS A 36 -9.45 -15.38 5.10
N ASP A 37 -8.18 -15.66 4.85
CA ASP A 37 -7.31 -16.38 5.78
C ASP A 37 -7.10 -15.61 7.09
N LEU A 38 -6.85 -14.29 7.00
CA LEU A 38 -6.79 -13.41 8.16
C LEU A 38 -8.09 -13.42 8.97
N GLN A 39 -9.24 -13.46 8.30
CA GLN A 39 -10.55 -13.55 8.95
C GLN A 39 -10.71 -14.88 9.71
N LEU A 40 -10.32 -15.99 9.11
CA LEU A 40 -10.36 -17.32 9.76
C LEU A 40 -9.45 -17.37 10.98
N MET A 41 -8.33 -16.67 10.95
CA MET A 41 -7.40 -16.57 12.08
C MET A 41 -7.82 -15.53 13.14
N GLY A 42 -8.85 -14.69 12.89
CA GLY A 42 -9.23 -13.58 13.76
C GLY A 42 -8.20 -12.44 13.79
N LEU A 43 -7.40 -12.28 12.73
CA LEU A 43 -6.32 -11.31 12.63
C LEU A 43 -6.64 -10.16 11.66
N GLN A 44 -7.82 -10.14 11.04
CA GLN A 44 -8.19 -9.18 10.00
C GLN A 44 -8.08 -7.71 10.46
N ASP A 45 -8.28 -7.43 11.75
CA ASP A 45 -8.22 -6.09 12.32
C ASP A 45 -6.80 -5.63 12.63
N ARG A 46 -5.82 -6.52 12.50
CA ARG A 46 -4.41 -6.27 12.79
C ARG A 46 -3.55 -6.18 11.54
N VAL A 47 -4.16 -6.30 10.37
CA VAL A 47 -3.44 -6.31 9.09
C VAL A 47 -4.11 -5.36 8.12
N MET A 48 -3.31 -4.49 7.56
CA MET A 48 -3.68 -3.63 6.45
C MET A 48 -2.68 -3.85 5.31
N GLY A 49 -3.15 -3.83 4.09
CA GLY A 49 -2.30 -3.95 2.91
C GLY A 49 -2.39 -2.73 2.02
N MET A 50 -1.32 -2.50 1.28
CA MET A 50 -1.22 -1.41 0.33
C MET A 50 -0.44 -1.88 -0.90
N THR A 51 -0.92 -1.49 -2.09
CA THR A 51 -0.13 -1.65 -3.33
C THR A 51 0.76 -0.44 -3.54
N PHE A 52 1.90 -0.65 -4.17
CA PHE A 52 2.80 0.42 -4.61
C PHE A 52 3.49 0.04 -5.92
N SER A 53 4.00 1.03 -6.63
CA SER A 53 4.82 0.85 -7.83
C SER A 53 5.74 2.06 -8.00
N GLU A 54 6.86 1.88 -8.69
CA GLU A 54 7.84 2.95 -8.97
C GLU A 54 7.34 3.93 -10.04
N PHE A 55 6.43 3.51 -10.90
CA PHE A 55 5.90 4.32 -12.01
C PHE A 55 4.45 3.97 -12.31
N GLY A 56 3.75 4.89 -12.97
CA GLY A 56 2.47 4.64 -13.61
C GLY A 56 2.63 4.32 -15.09
N ARG A 57 1.55 4.46 -15.84
CA ARG A 57 1.53 4.22 -17.29
C ARG A 57 1.11 5.46 -18.06
N ARG A 58 1.64 5.62 -19.27
CA ARG A 58 1.23 6.67 -20.18
C ARG A 58 -0.19 6.46 -20.66
N ILE A 59 -0.85 7.54 -21.06
CA ILE A 59 -2.24 7.51 -21.53
C ILE A 59 -2.34 6.75 -22.85
N THR A 60 -1.39 7.00 -23.76
CA THR A 60 -1.40 6.44 -25.11
C THR A 60 -0.74 5.07 -25.12
N SER A 61 -1.39 4.10 -25.77
CA SER A 61 -0.78 2.80 -26.05
C SER A 61 0.37 2.95 -27.05
N ASN A 62 1.35 2.07 -26.94
CA ASN A 62 2.42 1.95 -27.91
C ASN A 62 2.06 0.99 -29.05
N ALA A 63 2.97 0.86 -30.04
CA ALA A 63 2.74 0.03 -31.24
C ALA A 63 2.66 -1.49 -30.94
N SER A 64 3.04 -1.91 -29.71
CA SER A 64 3.04 -3.32 -29.27
C SER A 64 1.83 -3.69 -28.43
N TYR A 65 0.75 -2.92 -28.47
CA TYR A 65 -0.45 -3.09 -27.63
C TYR A 65 -0.14 -3.09 -26.11
N GLY A 66 0.87 -2.32 -25.71
CA GLY A 66 1.24 -2.06 -24.34
C GLY A 66 1.25 -0.57 -24.04
N THR A 67 1.80 -0.20 -22.92
CA THR A 67 2.01 1.20 -22.52
C THR A 67 3.42 1.40 -21.97
N ASP A 68 3.98 2.58 -22.22
CA ASP A 68 5.26 2.96 -21.64
C ASP A 68 5.09 3.51 -20.23
N HIS A 69 6.18 3.65 -19.49
CA HIS A 69 6.18 4.21 -18.14
C HIS A 69 5.62 5.62 -18.12
N GLY A 70 4.77 5.88 -17.14
CA GLY A 70 4.15 7.18 -16.89
C GLY A 70 4.31 7.61 -15.44
N SER A 71 3.73 8.76 -15.08
CA SER A 71 3.94 9.39 -13.79
C SER A 71 2.91 9.03 -12.73
N ALA A 72 1.67 8.73 -13.11
CA ALA A 72 0.56 8.53 -12.19
C ALA A 72 0.02 7.10 -12.25
N GLN A 73 -0.42 6.59 -11.10
CA GLN A 73 -0.98 5.26 -10.95
C GLN A 73 -2.06 5.23 -9.86
N PRO A 74 -2.98 4.27 -9.89
CA PRO A 74 -3.84 3.99 -8.76
C PRO A 74 -3.06 3.28 -7.66
N MET A 75 -3.39 3.59 -6.40
CA MET A 75 -2.93 2.89 -5.22
C MET A 75 -4.13 2.28 -4.51
N PHE A 76 -4.05 1.00 -4.15
CA PHE A 76 -5.11 0.29 -3.45
C PHE A 76 -4.69 0.05 -2.01
N LEU A 77 -5.57 0.42 -1.08
CA LEU A 77 -5.47 0.05 0.32
C LEU A 77 -6.57 -0.97 0.61
N PHE A 78 -6.28 -1.95 1.45
CA PHE A 78 -7.25 -2.97 1.85
C PHE A 78 -7.04 -3.41 3.29
N GLY A 79 -8.12 -3.76 3.97
CA GLY A 79 -8.17 -4.13 5.38
C GLY A 79 -9.42 -3.56 6.04
N THR A 80 -9.75 -4.04 7.22
CA THR A 80 -11.00 -3.67 7.93
C THR A 80 -11.04 -2.21 8.38
N GLN A 81 -9.88 -1.60 8.60
CA GLN A 81 -9.78 -0.20 9.02
C GLN A 81 -9.65 0.78 7.85
N VAL A 82 -9.55 0.28 6.62
CA VAL A 82 -9.52 1.14 5.43
C VAL A 82 -10.93 1.68 5.15
N LEU A 83 -11.04 2.98 4.98
CA LEU A 83 -12.30 3.62 4.62
C LEU A 83 -12.68 3.22 3.19
N PRO A 84 -13.89 2.72 2.97
CA PRO A 84 -14.31 2.27 1.65
C PRO A 84 -14.51 3.44 0.70
N GLY A 85 -14.21 3.23 -0.57
CA GLY A 85 -14.48 4.20 -1.62
C GLY A 85 -13.28 4.51 -2.48
N MET A 86 -13.42 5.54 -3.28
CA MET A 86 -12.38 6.05 -4.18
C MET A 86 -12.07 7.49 -3.78
N LEU A 87 -10.81 7.74 -3.43
CA LEU A 87 -10.31 9.09 -3.19
C LEU A 87 -9.81 9.68 -4.51
N GLY A 88 -10.19 10.92 -4.75
CA GLY A 88 -9.87 11.62 -6.00
C GLY A 88 -11.02 11.62 -7.00
N THR A 89 -10.72 12.11 -8.18
CA THR A 89 -11.65 12.22 -9.30
C THR A 89 -11.15 11.43 -10.50
N ASN A 90 -12.05 11.10 -11.41
CA ASN A 90 -11.62 10.49 -12.68
C ASN A 90 -10.65 11.44 -13.40
N PRO A 91 -9.51 10.92 -13.87
CA PRO A 91 -8.55 11.76 -14.57
C PRO A 91 -9.15 12.31 -15.87
N VAL A 92 -8.86 13.58 -16.15
CA VAL A 92 -9.23 14.18 -17.42
C VAL A 92 -8.20 13.77 -18.46
N ILE A 93 -8.65 13.06 -19.49
CA ILE A 93 -7.79 12.67 -20.61
C ILE A 93 -7.79 13.83 -21.64
N PRO A 94 -6.63 14.43 -21.95
CA PRO A 94 -6.55 15.47 -22.95
C PRO A 94 -6.98 14.97 -24.35
N THR A 95 -7.60 15.83 -25.13
CA THR A 95 -8.01 15.49 -26.51
C THR A 95 -6.82 15.30 -27.45
N ASN A 96 -5.69 15.97 -27.15
CA ASN A 96 -4.46 15.90 -27.93
C ASN A 96 -3.38 15.14 -27.14
N THR A 97 -3.43 13.82 -27.14
CA THR A 97 -2.41 12.97 -26.50
C THR A 97 -1.29 12.61 -27.47
N THR A 98 -0.09 12.52 -26.93
CA THR A 98 1.10 12.01 -27.64
C THR A 98 1.67 10.83 -26.84
N SER A 99 2.64 10.12 -27.40
CA SER A 99 3.37 9.06 -26.67
C SER A 99 4.09 9.56 -25.42
N ALA A 100 4.28 10.89 -25.28
CA ALA A 100 4.88 11.51 -24.10
C ALA A 100 3.86 11.99 -23.06
N THR A 101 2.56 11.95 -23.37
CA THR A 101 1.52 12.49 -22.47
C THR A 101 1.32 11.59 -21.25
N ASN A 102 1.43 12.23 -20.08
CA ASN A 102 1.22 11.60 -18.78
C ASN A 102 -0.08 12.08 -18.13
N LEU A 103 -0.65 11.27 -17.24
CA LEU A 103 -1.67 11.73 -16.31
C LEU A 103 -1.04 12.59 -15.22
N ALA A 104 -1.73 13.64 -14.79
CA ALA A 104 -1.36 14.40 -13.61
C ALA A 104 -1.63 13.56 -12.35
N MET A 105 -0.70 13.55 -11.41
CA MET A 105 -0.93 13.02 -10.08
C MET A 105 -1.90 13.92 -9.33
N GLN A 106 -2.89 13.33 -8.68
CA GLN A 106 -3.85 14.06 -7.84
C GLN A 106 -3.37 14.15 -6.39
N TYR A 107 -2.64 13.14 -5.93
CA TYR A 107 -2.08 13.04 -4.59
C TYR A 107 -0.64 12.56 -4.67
N ASP A 108 0.19 13.04 -3.77
CA ASP A 108 1.51 12.48 -3.54
C ASP A 108 1.38 11.15 -2.81
N PHE A 109 2.07 10.10 -3.23
CA PHE A 109 2.04 8.80 -2.58
C PHE A 109 2.52 8.87 -1.12
N ARG A 110 3.40 9.84 -0.80
CA ARG A 110 3.89 10.07 0.57
C ARG A 110 2.78 10.58 1.49
N SER A 111 1.75 11.25 0.97
CA SER A 111 0.55 11.59 1.74
C SER A 111 -0.24 10.33 2.16
N VAL A 112 -0.23 9.27 1.34
CA VAL A 112 -0.80 7.98 1.74
C VAL A 112 0.05 7.34 2.83
N TYR A 113 1.39 7.39 2.71
CA TYR A 113 2.29 6.90 3.75
C TYR A 113 2.13 7.68 5.06
N ALA A 114 2.01 9.00 5.00
CA ALA A 114 1.72 9.83 6.16
C ALA A 114 0.41 9.41 6.85
N SER A 115 -0.63 9.06 6.07
CA SER A 115 -1.89 8.55 6.61
C SER A 115 -1.70 7.21 7.35
N VAL A 116 -0.93 6.30 6.79
CA VAL A 116 -0.61 5.01 7.42
C VAL A 116 0.17 5.23 8.71
N LEU A 117 1.19 6.08 8.68
CA LEU A 117 2.00 6.38 9.86
C LEU A 117 1.16 7.03 10.97
N ARG A 118 0.28 7.98 10.63
CA ARG A 118 -0.58 8.66 11.61
C ARG A 118 -1.70 7.76 12.11
N ASP A 119 -2.50 7.18 11.21
CA ASP A 119 -3.79 6.59 11.55
C ASP A 119 -3.71 5.09 11.88
N TRP A 120 -2.67 4.41 11.37
CA TRP A 120 -2.44 3.00 11.67
C TRP A 120 -1.36 2.79 12.73
N PHE A 121 -0.24 3.51 12.63
CA PHE A 121 0.87 3.39 13.58
C PHE A 121 0.85 4.42 14.71
N CYS A 122 -0.08 5.39 14.69
CA CYS A 122 -0.26 6.41 15.73
C CYS A 122 0.97 7.29 15.96
N LEU A 123 1.75 7.54 14.93
CA LEU A 123 2.89 8.42 15.03
C LEU A 123 2.45 9.88 15.12
N GLU A 124 3.15 10.65 15.93
CA GLU A 124 3.03 12.11 15.98
C GLU A 124 3.60 12.76 14.71
N GLN A 125 3.11 13.94 14.36
CA GLN A 125 3.51 14.61 13.11
C GLN A 125 5.02 14.80 12.97
N ASN A 126 5.73 15.13 14.06
CA ASN A 126 7.18 15.30 14.02
C ASN A 126 7.92 14.00 13.64
N ASP A 127 7.43 12.85 14.11
CA ASP A 127 8.03 11.56 13.77
C ASP A 127 7.73 11.20 12.31
N ILE A 128 6.54 11.52 11.82
CA ILE A 128 6.16 11.34 10.41
C ILE A 128 7.06 12.19 9.51
N ASP A 129 7.26 13.46 9.84
CA ASP A 129 8.10 14.37 9.09
C ASP A 129 9.57 13.90 9.07
N ASN A 130 10.07 13.36 10.18
CA ASN A 130 11.41 12.77 10.25
C ASN A 130 11.54 11.51 9.37
N VAL A 131 10.52 10.66 9.32
CA VAL A 131 10.51 9.44 8.50
C VAL A 131 10.41 9.77 7.02
N LEU A 132 9.55 10.72 6.66
CA LEU A 132 9.29 11.09 5.27
C LEU A 132 10.22 12.18 4.75
N LEU A 133 11.09 12.74 5.59
CA LEU A 133 12.06 13.83 5.32
C LEU A 133 11.42 15.14 4.88
N GLU A 134 10.11 15.26 4.95
CA GLU A 134 9.32 16.44 4.61
C GLU A 134 7.90 16.31 5.18
N THR A 135 7.18 17.41 5.33
CA THR A 135 5.79 17.41 5.81
C THR A 135 4.82 17.10 4.67
N TYR A 136 4.13 15.97 4.76
CA TYR A 136 3.05 15.58 3.86
C TYR A 136 1.72 15.57 4.60
N GLN A 137 0.69 16.16 3.97
CA GLN A 137 -0.65 16.16 4.55
C GLN A 137 -1.27 14.75 4.45
N PRO A 138 -1.60 14.11 5.59
CA PRO A 138 -2.27 12.82 5.56
C PRO A 138 -3.65 12.91 4.92
N LEU A 139 -4.05 11.85 4.24
CA LEU A 139 -5.34 11.70 3.58
C LEU A 139 -6.29 10.93 4.50
N ASN A 140 -7.59 11.15 4.33
CA ASN A 140 -8.61 10.43 5.11
C ASN A 140 -8.92 9.09 4.43
N VAL A 141 -8.07 8.09 4.62
CA VAL A 141 -8.16 6.76 3.99
C VAL A 141 -8.21 5.62 5.00
N ILE A 142 -7.96 5.89 6.27
CA ILE A 142 -7.98 4.91 7.36
C ILE A 142 -8.89 5.43 8.46
N SER A 143 -9.65 4.55 9.09
CA SER A 143 -10.46 4.89 10.24
C SER A 143 -9.58 5.25 11.44
N THR A 144 -9.82 6.40 12.04
CA THR A 144 -9.12 6.85 13.26
C THR A 144 -9.71 6.26 14.54
N ALA A 145 -10.71 5.37 14.44
CA ALA A 145 -11.45 4.83 15.59
C ALA A 145 -10.61 3.98 16.56
N GLY A 146 -9.36 3.76 16.24
CA GLY A 146 -8.39 3.13 17.14
C GLY A 146 -7.03 3.04 16.46
N CYS A 147 -6.14 3.90 16.88
CA CYS A 147 -4.74 3.61 16.71
C CYS A 147 -4.48 2.24 17.34
N ILE A 148 -4.14 1.25 16.54
CA ILE A 148 -3.67 -0.02 17.08
C ILE A 148 -2.25 0.23 17.55
N SER A 149 -2.11 0.53 18.85
CA SER A 149 -0.78 0.62 19.45
C SER A 149 -0.11 -0.75 19.27
N THR A 150 0.85 -0.82 18.37
CA THR A 150 1.74 -1.97 18.22
C THR A 150 2.90 -1.89 19.21
N ASP A 151 2.82 -0.96 20.17
CA ASP A 151 3.84 -0.79 21.18
C ASP A 151 3.91 -2.03 22.06
N ILE A 152 4.95 -2.80 21.86
CA ILE A 152 5.29 -3.96 22.70
C ILE A 152 5.39 -3.55 24.17
N ARG A 153 5.75 -2.28 24.46
CA ARG A 153 5.80 -1.75 25.83
C ARG A 153 4.42 -1.67 26.47
N ALA A 154 3.41 -1.18 25.73
CA ALA A 154 2.03 -1.11 26.24
C ALA A 154 1.42 -2.51 26.46
N ALA A 155 1.67 -3.45 25.54
CA ALA A 155 1.25 -4.84 25.69
C ALA A 155 1.96 -5.53 26.87
N ASN A 156 3.24 -5.25 27.07
CA ASN A 156 4.03 -5.82 28.15
C ASN A 156 3.65 -5.25 29.53
N GLN A 157 3.24 -3.98 29.63
CA GLN A 157 2.74 -3.40 30.88
C GLN A 157 1.46 -4.10 31.36
N GLN A 158 0.59 -4.52 30.44
CA GLN A 158 -0.59 -5.32 30.81
C GLN A 158 -0.27 -6.77 31.17
N ALA A 159 0.80 -7.30 30.62
CA ALA A 159 1.23 -8.68 30.85
C ALA A 159 2.20 -8.85 32.05
N GLY A 160 2.64 -7.76 32.66
CA GLY A 160 3.64 -7.78 33.73
C GLY A 160 5.02 -8.27 33.25
N VAL A 161 5.31 -8.09 31.97
CA VAL A 161 6.60 -8.48 31.33
C VAL A 161 7.09 -7.30 30.49
N GLU A 162 8.34 -6.95 30.67
CA GLU A 162 9.02 -5.96 29.82
C GLU A 162 10.12 -6.63 29.01
N LEU A 163 10.05 -6.52 27.67
CA LEU A 163 11.12 -6.95 26.79
C LEU A 163 12.23 -5.88 26.81
N LEU A 164 13.41 -6.24 27.28
CA LEU A 164 14.55 -5.32 27.37
C LEU A 164 15.37 -5.33 26.09
N ASN A 165 15.62 -6.50 25.53
CA ASN A 165 16.52 -6.63 24.38
C ASN A 165 16.21 -7.91 23.56
N ALA A 166 16.59 -7.88 22.29
CA ALA A 166 16.59 -9.04 21.41
C ALA A 166 17.83 -9.00 20.52
N TYR A 167 18.74 -9.96 20.68
CA TYR A 167 19.97 -9.99 19.88
C TYR A 167 20.41 -11.41 19.51
N PRO A 168 21.04 -11.58 18.34
CA PRO A 168 21.16 -10.60 17.26
C PRO A 168 19.79 -10.30 16.66
N ASN A 169 19.62 -9.07 16.14
CA ASN A 169 18.43 -8.67 15.43
C ASN A 169 18.85 -7.80 14.22
N PRO A 170 18.64 -8.20 12.96
CA PRO A 170 17.93 -9.43 12.56
C PRO A 170 18.72 -10.73 12.88
N PHE A 171 18.01 -11.84 13.05
CA PHE A 171 18.61 -13.14 13.35
C PHE A 171 18.43 -14.12 12.17
N VAL A 172 19.33 -15.12 12.06
CA VAL A 172 19.28 -16.14 11.01
C VAL A 172 18.76 -17.47 11.55
N GLU A 173 19.29 -17.93 12.70
CA GLU A 173 18.89 -19.20 13.30
C GLU A 173 18.34 -19.05 14.72
N ARG A 174 18.90 -18.16 15.51
CA ARG A 174 18.53 -17.94 16.93
C ARG A 174 18.66 -16.45 17.28
N THR A 175 17.81 -16.02 18.22
CA THR A 175 17.94 -14.76 18.93
C THR A 175 17.76 -14.99 20.42
N THR A 176 18.39 -14.18 21.24
CA THR A 176 18.21 -14.13 22.69
C THR A 176 17.23 -13.02 23.01
N LEU A 177 16.20 -13.33 23.79
CA LEU A 177 15.26 -12.35 24.32
C LEU A 177 15.57 -12.11 25.80
N GLU A 178 15.88 -10.87 26.14
CA GLU A 178 16.01 -10.42 27.51
C GLU A 178 14.72 -9.76 27.96
N TYR A 179 14.15 -10.16 29.07
CA TYR A 179 12.92 -9.62 29.62
C TYR A 179 12.98 -9.55 31.14
N THR A 180 12.18 -8.66 31.71
CA THR A 180 11.93 -8.60 33.14
C THR A 180 10.46 -8.85 33.42
N THR A 181 10.15 -9.44 34.53
CA THR A 181 8.77 -9.56 35.06
C THR A 181 8.58 -8.49 36.12
N LEU A 182 7.44 -7.80 36.06
CA LEU A 182 7.03 -6.79 37.02
C LEU A 182 6.32 -7.44 38.21
#